data_71985584bac35cb2d8d527ea5adaec5e
#
_entry.id   71985584bac35cb2d8d527ea5adaec5e
#
_cell.length_a   1.000
_cell.length_b   1.000
_cell.length_c   1.000
_cell.angle_alpha   90.00
_cell.angle_beta   90.00
_cell.angle_gamma   90.00
#
_symmetry.space_group_name_H-M   'P 1'
#
loop_
_entity.id
_entity.type
_entity.pdbx_description
1 polymer ?
#
loop_
_entity_poly.entity_id
_entity_poly.type
_entity_poly.pdbx_seq_one_letter_code
_entity_poly.pdbx_strand_id
1 'polypeptide(L)'
;MKRAIRAGVNSIEHGTLMDDETIALFKQYGTWYVPTLTAGAAVADSAKIPGYYPALVTPKALEIGPQIKATLTKAYKAGVKIAFGTDAGVYKHGMNWLEFGLMNEAGMPIMEIIKAATINAADLLGEKDKLGSIETGKLADIVAVDGDPLKDTKVFGRVVFVMKDGVVYKQ
;
A
#
# COMPACT_ATOMS: atom_id res chain seq x y z
N MET A 1 15.29 6.71 6.84
CA MET A 1 14.28 7.59 6.21
C MET A 1 14.78 9.04 6.06
N LYS A 2 15.04 9.81 7.12
CA LYS A 2 15.37 11.27 7.07
C LYS A 2 16.46 11.64 6.07
N ARG A 3 17.59 10.88 6.04
CA ARG A 3 18.68 11.12 5.07
C ARG A 3 18.24 10.88 3.63
N ALA A 4 17.47 9.82 3.39
CA ALA A 4 16.97 9.50 2.04
C ALA A 4 16.00 10.59 1.54
N ILE A 5 15.04 11.02 2.39
CA ILE A 5 14.09 12.09 2.03
C ILE A 5 14.83 13.38 1.68
N ARG A 6 15.82 13.80 2.52
CA ARG A 6 16.64 14.99 2.24
C ARG A 6 17.51 14.86 0.98
N ALA A 7 17.84 13.63 0.59
CA ALA A 7 18.56 13.35 -0.66
C ALA A 7 17.64 13.32 -1.90
N GLY A 8 16.31 13.51 -1.73
CA GLY A 8 15.37 13.68 -2.82
C GLY A 8 14.79 12.36 -3.39
N VAL A 9 14.70 11.30 -2.58
CA VAL A 9 14.00 10.08 -3.03
C VAL A 9 12.52 10.35 -3.27
N ASN A 10 11.95 9.68 -4.25
CA ASN A 10 10.53 9.83 -4.59
C ASN A 10 9.61 9.13 -3.60
N SER A 11 10.02 7.99 -3.05
CA SER A 11 9.24 7.21 -2.09
C SER A 11 10.10 6.63 -0.97
N ILE A 12 9.42 6.26 0.11
CA ILE A 12 9.90 5.40 1.19
C ILE A 12 8.87 4.30 1.41
N GLU A 13 9.31 3.07 1.27
CA GLU A 13 8.53 1.88 1.51
C GLU A 13 8.62 1.48 3.00
N HIS A 14 7.59 0.78 3.51
CA HIS A 14 7.43 0.30 4.90
C HIS A 14 7.35 1.43 5.93
N GLY A 15 8.37 2.25 6.05
CA GLY A 15 8.42 3.44 6.92
C GLY A 15 8.12 3.18 8.41
N THR A 16 8.20 1.94 8.87
CA THR A 16 7.62 1.43 10.13
C THR A 16 7.95 2.28 11.37
N LEU A 17 9.17 2.81 11.45
CA LEU A 17 9.65 3.59 12.61
C LEU A 17 9.63 5.10 12.31
N MET A 18 8.61 5.60 11.62
CA MET A 18 8.45 7.01 11.27
C MET A 18 8.11 7.85 12.51
N ASP A 19 8.95 8.82 12.83
CA ASP A 19 8.71 9.81 13.88
C ASP A 19 8.11 11.12 13.33
N ASP A 20 7.79 12.07 14.20
CA ASP A 20 7.15 13.34 13.82
C ASP A 20 8.04 14.18 12.90
N GLU A 21 9.35 14.19 13.10
CA GLU A 21 10.29 14.87 12.21
C GLU A 21 10.28 14.24 10.83
N THR A 22 10.25 12.91 10.77
CA THR A 22 10.16 12.19 9.48
C THR A 22 8.87 12.54 8.74
N ILE A 23 7.72 12.59 9.44
CA ILE A 23 6.43 13.01 8.87
C ILE A 23 6.51 14.43 8.31
N ALA A 24 7.12 15.36 9.05
CA ALA A 24 7.32 16.74 8.58
C ALA A 24 8.17 16.79 7.30
N LEU A 25 9.24 15.97 7.23
CA LEU A 25 10.08 15.85 6.04
C LEU A 25 9.32 15.29 4.84
N PHE A 26 8.49 14.24 5.01
CA PHE A 26 7.65 13.72 3.93
C PHE A 26 6.81 14.83 3.30
N LYS A 27 6.17 15.66 4.13
CA LYS A 27 5.34 16.78 3.67
C LYS A 27 6.15 17.88 3.00
N GLN A 28 7.30 18.24 3.58
CA GLN A 28 8.19 19.29 3.07
C GLN A 28 8.76 18.94 1.70
N TYR A 29 9.19 17.68 1.51
CA TYR A 29 9.83 17.23 0.28
C TYR A 29 8.86 16.61 -0.72
N GLY A 30 7.60 16.40 -0.33
CA GLY A 30 6.59 15.76 -1.18
C GLY A 30 6.85 14.28 -1.47
N THR A 31 7.71 13.65 -0.67
CA THR A 31 8.04 12.22 -0.78
C THR A 31 6.79 11.37 -0.52
N TRP A 32 6.61 10.31 -1.30
CA TRP A 32 5.51 9.36 -1.13
C TRP A 32 5.82 8.34 -0.04
N TYR A 33 4.80 7.97 0.72
CA TYR A 33 4.84 6.85 1.65
C TYR A 33 4.11 5.64 1.05
N VAL A 34 4.77 4.49 0.99
CA VAL A 34 4.22 3.21 0.51
C VAL A 34 4.20 2.22 1.68
N PRO A 35 3.05 2.00 2.36
CA PRO A 35 3.02 1.37 3.68
C PRO A 35 3.30 -0.13 3.70
N THR A 36 2.85 -0.90 2.70
CA THR A 36 3.04 -2.36 2.63
C THR A 36 2.60 -3.13 3.90
N LEU A 37 1.40 -2.81 4.41
CA LEU A 37 0.88 -3.40 5.65
C LEU A 37 0.77 -4.92 5.58
N THR A 38 0.45 -5.46 4.39
CA THR A 38 0.32 -6.90 4.17
C THR A 38 1.63 -7.63 4.45
N ALA A 39 2.76 -7.08 4.03
CA ALA A 39 4.09 -7.63 4.33
C ALA A 39 4.35 -7.62 5.84
N GLY A 40 4.09 -6.50 6.52
CA GLY A 40 4.23 -6.39 7.97
C GLY A 40 3.35 -7.36 8.74
N ALA A 41 2.09 -7.54 8.31
CA ALA A 41 1.15 -8.50 8.90
C ALA A 41 1.65 -9.95 8.70
N ALA A 42 2.09 -10.29 7.49
CA ALA A 42 2.62 -11.62 7.19
C ALA A 42 3.86 -11.97 8.02
N VAL A 43 4.77 -11.01 8.22
CA VAL A 43 5.93 -11.18 9.11
C VAL A 43 5.49 -11.43 10.54
N ALA A 44 4.54 -10.65 11.07
CA ALA A 44 4.03 -10.83 12.42
C ALA A 44 3.28 -12.16 12.60
N ASP A 45 2.50 -12.60 11.60
CA ASP A 45 1.80 -13.88 11.64
C ASP A 45 2.76 -15.06 11.56
N SER A 46 3.80 -14.99 10.72
CA SER A 46 4.84 -16.01 10.65
C SER A 46 5.61 -16.14 11.97
N ALA A 47 5.78 -15.05 12.70
CA ALA A 47 6.45 -15.05 14.00
C ALA A 47 5.66 -15.76 15.12
N LYS A 48 4.35 -15.99 14.92
CA LYS A 48 3.50 -16.79 15.84
C LYS A 48 3.76 -18.29 15.68
N ILE A 49 4.40 -18.73 14.59
CA ILE A 49 4.69 -20.13 14.31
C ILE A 49 5.96 -20.50 15.08
N PRO A 50 5.92 -21.49 16.00
CA PRO A 50 7.10 -21.91 16.76
C PRO A 50 8.25 -22.31 15.83
N GLY A 51 9.43 -21.70 16.04
CA GLY A 51 10.64 -22.04 15.28
C GLY A 51 10.72 -21.46 13.86
N TYR A 52 9.73 -20.70 13.40
CA TYR A 52 9.77 -20.07 12.07
C TYR A 52 10.91 -19.06 11.96
N TYR A 53 11.06 -18.19 12.97
CA TYR A 53 12.19 -17.28 13.08
C TYR A 53 13.12 -17.67 14.25
N PRO A 54 14.41 -17.31 14.19
CA PRO A 54 15.31 -17.43 15.35
C PRO A 54 14.76 -16.68 16.57
N ALA A 55 15.02 -17.18 17.77
CA ALA A 55 14.51 -16.62 19.03
C ALA A 55 14.79 -15.10 19.20
N LEU A 56 15.93 -14.62 18.69
CA LEU A 56 16.29 -13.20 18.72
C LEU A 56 15.44 -12.33 17.77
N VAL A 57 14.92 -12.92 16.69
CA VAL A 57 14.14 -12.22 15.65
C VAL A 57 12.67 -12.19 15.99
N THR A 58 12.14 -13.28 16.57
CA THR A 58 10.71 -13.47 16.84
C THR A 58 10.06 -12.28 17.57
N PRO A 59 10.58 -11.72 18.66
CA PRO A 59 9.95 -10.59 19.33
C PRO A 59 9.80 -9.37 18.42
N LYS A 60 10.84 -9.03 17.64
CA LYS A 60 10.82 -7.90 16.70
C LYS A 60 9.82 -8.11 15.58
N ALA A 61 9.72 -9.34 15.06
CA ALA A 61 8.78 -9.70 14.02
C ALA A 61 7.32 -9.59 14.49
N LEU A 62 7.02 -9.95 15.75
CA LEU A 62 5.70 -9.79 16.33
C LEU A 62 5.24 -8.32 16.46
N GLU A 63 6.17 -7.40 16.66
CA GLU A 63 5.88 -5.98 16.82
C GLU A 63 5.64 -5.24 15.49
N ILE A 64 6.16 -5.78 14.38
CA ILE A 64 6.21 -5.04 13.11
C ILE A 64 4.82 -4.74 12.53
N GLY A 65 3.89 -5.70 12.58
CA GLY A 65 2.54 -5.55 12.05
C GLY A 65 1.74 -4.43 12.76
N PRO A 66 1.60 -4.44 14.09
CA PRO A 66 0.98 -3.34 14.83
C PRO A 66 1.68 -2.01 14.63
N GLN A 67 3.02 -1.98 14.59
CA GLN A 67 3.81 -0.77 14.45
C GLN A 67 3.60 -0.11 13.09
N ILE A 68 3.66 -0.87 11.98
CA ILE A 68 3.49 -0.32 10.63
C ILE A 68 2.06 0.21 10.43
N LYS A 69 1.05 -0.47 10.99
CA LYS A 69 -0.34 -0.02 10.98
C LYS A 69 -0.52 1.31 11.73
N ALA A 70 0.04 1.42 12.93
CA ALA A 70 0.01 2.66 13.71
C ALA A 70 0.73 3.81 12.98
N THR A 71 1.83 3.51 12.30
CA THR A 71 2.58 4.48 11.48
C THR A 71 1.75 4.99 10.31
N LEU A 72 1.05 4.11 9.57
CA LEU A 72 0.16 4.54 8.50
C LEU A 72 -0.95 5.46 9.04
N THR A 73 -1.61 5.08 10.14
CA THR A 73 -2.65 5.90 10.77
C THR A 73 -2.14 7.32 11.06
N LYS A 74 -0.95 7.43 11.62
CA LYS A 74 -0.31 8.70 11.96
C LYS A 74 0.05 9.52 10.72
N ALA A 75 0.70 8.90 9.74
CA ALA A 75 1.10 9.53 8.48
C ALA A 75 -0.10 10.04 7.69
N TYR A 76 -1.16 9.23 7.57
CA TYR A 76 -2.40 9.62 6.89
C TYR A 76 -3.05 10.83 7.55
N LYS A 77 -3.24 10.80 8.88
CA LYS A 77 -3.80 11.93 9.64
C LYS A 77 -2.98 13.21 9.51
N ALA A 78 -1.68 13.09 9.34
CA ALA A 78 -0.78 14.23 9.14
C ALA A 78 -0.78 14.76 7.69
N GLY A 79 -1.46 14.10 6.74
CA GLY A 79 -1.54 14.51 5.35
C GLY A 79 -0.28 14.18 4.52
N VAL A 80 0.43 13.11 4.87
CA VAL A 80 1.51 12.56 4.04
C VAL A 80 0.91 11.98 2.77
N LYS A 81 1.55 12.19 1.63
CA LYS A 81 1.17 11.54 0.36
C LYS A 81 1.35 10.04 0.46
N ILE A 82 0.30 9.27 0.16
CA ILE A 82 0.32 7.81 0.25
C ILE A 82 0.06 7.21 -1.13
N ALA A 83 0.92 6.27 -1.55
CA ALA A 83 0.69 5.40 -2.68
C ALA A 83 0.60 3.95 -2.20
N PHE A 84 -0.15 3.13 -2.93
CA PHE A 84 -0.39 1.74 -2.60
C PHE A 84 0.78 0.86 -3.04
N GLY A 85 1.23 -0.02 -2.17
CA GLY A 85 2.23 -1.05 -2.46
C GLY A 85 2.09 -2.19 -1.45
N THR A 86 2.51 -3.39 -1.80
CA THR A 86 2.21 -4.60 -1.03
C THR A 86 3.41 -5.46 -0.67
N ASP A 87 4.55 -5.31 -1.37
CA ASP A 87 5.77 -6.11 -1.17
C ASP A 87 5.48 -7.62 -1.24
N ALA A 88 4.67 -8.04 -2.25
CA ALA A 88 4.38 -9.46 -2.48
C ALA A 88 5.66 -10.24 -2.77
N GLY A 89 5.82 -11.42 -2.15
CA GLY A 89 7.05 -12.19 -2.05
C GLY A 89 7.39 -12.42 -0.58
N VAL A 90 7.13 -11.45 0.30
CA VAL A 90 7.10 -11.65 1.76
C VAL A 90 5.95 -12.57 2.17
N TYR A 91 4.90 -12.58 1.38
CA TYR A 91 3.73 -13.47 1.49
C TYR A 91 3.34 -13.98 0.09
N LYS A 92 2.33 -14.86 0.04
CA LYS A 92 1.89 -15.53 -1.18
C LYS A 92 1.38 -14.53 -2.23
N HIS A 93 1.89 -14.62 -3.48
CA HIS A 93 1.37 -13.87 -4.62
C HIS A 93 -0.13 -14.11 -4.83
N GLY A 94 -0.85 -13.09 -5.31
CA GLY A 94 -2.30 -13.12 -5.48
C GLY A 94 -3.08 -12.66 -4.25
N MET A 95 -2.42 -12.40 -3.12
CA MET A 95 -3.03 -11.89 -1.88
C MET A 95 -2.87 -10.38 -1.70
N ASN A 96 -2.42 -9.66 -2.73
CA ASN A 96 -2.17 -8.21 -2.71
C ASN A 96 -3.41 -7.39 -2.31
N TRP A 97 -4.60 -7.89 -2.62
CA TRP A 97 -5.87 -7.25 -2.27
C TRP A 97 -6.09 -7.09 -0.75
N LEU A 98 -5.40 -7.87 0.09
CA LEU A 98 -5.48 -7.74 1.55
C LEU A 98 -5.04 -6.35 2.03
N GLU A 99 -4.15 -5.69 1.29
CA GLU A 99 -3.68 -4.34 1.62
C GLU A 99 -4.83 -3.33 1.72
N PHE A 100 -5.86 -3.43 0.86
CA PHE A 100 -7.05 -2.57 0.94
C PHE A 100 -7.74 -2.65 2.29
N GLY A 101 -7.94 -3.87 2.81
CA GLY A 101 -8.54 -4.11 4.10
C GLY A 101 -7.70 -3.56 5.25
N LEU A 102 -6.40 -3.84 5.24
CA LEU A 102 -5.46 -3.41 6.28
C LEU A 102 -5.32 -1.87 6.32
N MET A 103 -5.26 -1.21 5.16
CA MET A 103 -5.25 0.27 5.10
C MET A 103 -6.56 0.86 5.61
N ASN A 104 -7.70 0.23 5.33
CA ASN A 104 -9.00 0.67 5.86
C ASN A 104 -9.09 0.49 7.38
N GLU A 105 -8.61 -0.62 7.91
CA GLU A 105 -8.47 -0.83 9.36
C GLU A 105 -7.52 0.16 10.04
N ALA A 106 -6.53 0.69 9.31
CA ALA A 106 -5.64 1.76 9.76
C ALA A 106 -6.31 3.14 9.75
N GLY A 107 -7.59 3.23 9.31
CA GLY A 107 -8.39 4.44 9.33
C GLY A 107 -8.39 5.24 8.04
N MET A 108 -7.88 4.71 6.92
CA MET A 108 -8.04 5.34 5.61
C MET A 108 -9.42 5.01 5.03
N PRO A 109 -10.18 6.01 4.53
CA PRO A 109 -11.41 5.76 3.78
C PRO A 109 -11.15 4.94 2.51
N ILE A 110 -12.04 4.02 2.16
CA ILE A 110 -11.83 3.10 1.04
C ILE A 110 -11.59 3.85 -0.28
N MET A 111 -12.29 4.95 -0.53
CA MET A 111 -12.07 5.76 -1.74
C MET A 111 -10.64 6.34 -1.79
N GLU A 112 -10.08 6.77 -0.66
CA GLU A 112 -8.70 7.26 -0.60
C GLU A 112 -7.68 6.13 -0.83
N ILE A 113 -8.00 4.90 -0.42
CA ILE A 113 -7.18 3.72 -0.70
C ILE A 113 -7.24 3.36 -2.19
N ILE A 114 -8.42 3.43 -2.81
CA ILE A 114 -8.55 3.25 -4.27
C ILE A 114 -7.72 4.30 -5.01
N LYS A 115 -7.77 5.57 -4.60
CA LYS A 115 -6.92 6.62 -5.17
C LYS A 115 -5.44 6.31 -4.95
N ALA A 116 -5.05 5.82 -3.77
CA ALA A 116 -3.66 5.42 -3.49
C ALA A 116 -3.18 4.33 -4.45
N ALA A 117 -4.07 3.37 -4.80
CA ALA A 117 -3.77 2.26 -5.71
C ALA A 117 -3.85 2.63 -7.20
N THR A 118 -4.36 3.80 -7.54
CA THR A 118 -4.60 4.22 -8.94
C THR A 118 -3.90 5.54 -9.24
N ILE A 119 -4.56 6.67 -9.05
CA ILE A 119 -4.04 7.99 -9.45
C ILE A 119 -2.78 8.39 -8.69
N ASN A 120 -2.68 8.09 -7.39
CA ASN A 120 -1.49 8.40 -6.60
C ASN A 120 -0.29 7.53 -7.00
N ALA A 121 -0.54 6.22 -7.22
CA ALA A 121 0.49 5.31 -7.71
C ALA A 121 0.98 5.73 -9.09
N ALA A 122 0.08 6.13 -10.00
CA ALA A 122 0.44 6.64 -11.32
C ALA A 122 1.26 7.94 -11.23
N ASP A 123 0.93 8.85 -10.29
CA ASP A 123 1.70 10.08 -10.06
C ASP A 123 3.11 9.77 -9.52
N LEU A 124 3.23 8.86 -8.55
CA LEU A 124 4.53 8.39 -8.04
C LEU A 124 5.40 7.80 -9.14
N LEU A 125 4.81 7.03 -10.07
CA LEU A 125 5.51 6.41 -11.20
C LEU A 125 5.83 7.41 -12.33
N GLY A 126 5.33 8.66 -12.28
CA GLY A 126 5.46 9.64 -13.35
C GLY A 126 4.59 9.34 -14.58
N GLU A 127 3.55 8.50 -14.44
CA GLU A 127 2.69 8.01 -15.52
C GLU A 127 1.23 8.51 -15.41
N LYS A 128 0.96 9.53 -14.60
CA LYS A 128 -0.41 10.04 -14.34
C LYS A 128 -1.16 10.47 -15.59
N ASP A 129 -0.43 10.89 -16.63
CA ASP A 129 -1.02 11.32 -17.89
C ASP A 129 -1.50 10.13 -18.75
N LYS A 130 -1.05 8.91 -18.41
CA LYS A 130 -1.38 7.67 -19.14
C LYS A 130 -2.19 6.67 -18.32
N LEU A 131 -2.07 6.69 -16.99
CA LEU A 131 -2.60 5.67 -16.09
C LEU A 131 -3.36 6.29 -14.92
N GLY A 132 -4.01 5.44 -14.11
CA GLY A 132 -4.57 5.75 -12.81
C GLY A 132 -6.01 6.25 -12.81
N SER A 133 -6.59 6.58 -13.96
CA SER A 133 -8.00 6.96 -14.09
C SER A 133 -8.58 6.52 -15.42
N ILE A 134 -9.91 6.37 -15.48
CA ILE A 134 -10.65 6.04 -16.70
C ILE A 134 -11.04 7.36 -17.37
N GLU A 135 -10.19 7.83 -18.28
CA GLU A 135 -10.34 9.09 -18.99
C GLU A 135 -9.95 8.92 -20.46
N THR A 136 -10.55 9.73 -21.35
CA THR A 136 -10.19 9.75 -22.77
C THR A 136 -8.71 10.13 -22.92
N GLY A 137 -7.98 9.36 -23.73
CA GLY A 137 -6.55 9.56 -23.99
C GLY A 137 -5.61 8.78 -23.08
N LYS A 138 -6.12 8.12 -22.03
CA LYS A 138 -5.33 7.21 -21.20
C LYS A 138 -5.38 5.77 -21.69
N LEU A 139 -4.42 4.97 -21.24
CA LEU A 139 -4.38 3.54 -21.54
C LEU A 139 -5.61 2.85 -20.93
N ALA A 140 -6.18 1.90 -21.67
CA ALA A 140 -7.31 1.11 -21.20
C ALA A 140 -6.84 -0.05 -20.31
N ASP A 141 -6.31 0.31 -19.14
CA ASP A 141 -5.93 -0.58 -18.06
C ASP A 141 -7.06 -0.59 -17.02
N ILE A 142 -7.95 -1.57 -17.12
CA ILE A 142 -9.23 -1.60 -16.39
C ILE A 142 -9.37 -2.91 -15.62
N VAL A 143 -9.75 -2.81 -14.37
CA VAL A 143 -10.11 -3.96 -13.53
C VAL A 143 -11.52 -3.76 -13.00
N ALA A 144 -12.36 -4.82 -13.05
CA ALA A 144 -13.63 -4.83 -12.34
C ALA A 144 -13.65 -5.92 -11.28
N VAL A 145 -14.33 -5.63 -10.17
CA VAL A 145 -14.52 -6.53 -9.04
C VAL A 145 -16.00 -6.88 -8.87
N ASP A 146 -16.27 -8.06 -8.30
CA ASP A 146 -17.64 -8.49 -8.04
C ASP A 146 -18.13 -7.96 -6.69
N GLY A 147 -18.87 -6.86 -6.74
CA GLY A 147 -19.49 -6.20 -5.59
C GLY A 147 -19.09 -4.73 -5.44
N ASP A 148 -19.55 -4.13 -4.33
CA ASP A 148 -19.30 -2.73 -4.00
C ASP A 148 -18.09 -2.60 -3.05
N PRO A 149 -16.93 -2.14 -3.55
CA PRO A 149 -15.72 -2.02 -2.72
C PRO A 149 -15.87 -0.97 -1.60
N LEU A 150 -16.80 -0.03 -1.71
CA LEU A 150 -17.04 0.98 -0.67
C LEU A 150 -17.73 0.39 0.57
N LYS A 151 -18.35 -0.80 0.43
CA LYS A 151 -19.02 -1.51 1.52
C LYS A 151 -18.20 -2.68 2.07
N ASP A 152 -17.45 -3.36 1.20
CA ASP A 152 -16.67 -4.55 1.57
C ASP A 152 -15.34 -4.59 0.80
N THR A 153 -14.23 -4.40 1.50
CA THR A 153 -12.88 -4.47 0.90
C THR A 153 -12.50 -5.86 0.39
N LYS A 154 -13.19 -6.93 0.82
CA LYS A 154 -12.93 -8.30 0.36
C LYS A 154 -13.27 -8.50 -1.12
N VAL A 155 -14.08 -7.61 -1.71
CA VAL A 155 -14.41 -7.65 -3.13
C VAL A 155 -13.17 -7.44 -4.02
N PHE A 156 -12.11 -6.78 -3.53
CA PHE A 156 -10.85 -6.66 -4.26
C PHE A 156 -10.16 -8.02 -4.51
N GLY A 157 -10.51 -9.05 -3.75
CA GLY A 157 -10.11 -10.45 -4.01
C GLY A 157 -10.97 -11.17 -5.06
N ARG A 158 -12.08 -10.57 -5.51
CA ARG A 158 -13.01 -11.13 -6.50
C ARG A 158 -12.96 -10.33 -7.81
N VAL A 159 -11.79 -10.31 -8.44
CA VAL A 159 -11.61 -9.67 -9.75
C VAL A 159 -12.31 -10.51 -10.81
N VAL A 160 -13.25 -9.92 -11.53
CA VAL A 160 -14.04 -10.57 -12.60
C VAL A 160 -13.67 -10.10 -14.00
N PHE A 161 -13.02 -8.96 -14.14
CA PHE A 161 -12.59 -8.43 -15.42
C PHE A 161 -11.18 -7.83 -15.31
N VAL A 162 -10.34 -8.09 -16.29
CA VAL A 162 -8.99 -7.49 -16.41
C VAL A 162 -8.74 -7.12 -17.87
N MET A 163 -8.45 -5.86 -18.10
CA MET A 163 -8.00 -5.33 -19.38
C MET A 163 -6.66 -4.61 -19.19
N LYS A 164 -5.72 -4.80 -20.10
CA LYS A 164 -4.42 -4.15 -20.16
C LYS A 164 -4.20 -3.63 -21.56
N ASP A 165 -3.99 -2.31 -21.71
CA ASP A 165 -3.76 -1.63 -22.99
C ASP A 165 -4.84 -1.99 -24.05
N GLY A 166 -6.11 -2.05 -23.61
CA GLY A 166 -7.24 -2.40 -24.44
C GLY A 166 -7.42 -3.90 -24.75
N VAL A 167 -6.50 -4.75 -24.31
CA VAL A 167 -6.59 -6.22 -24.47
C VAL A 167 -7.22 -6.84 -23.23
N VAL A 168 -8.29 -7.63 -23.42
CA VAL A 168 -8.98 -8.34 -22.33
C VAL A 168 -8.24 -9.63 -22.00
N TYR A 169 -7.87 -9.80 -20.74
CA TYR A 169 -7.20 -10.99 -20.21
C TYR A 169 -8.11 -11.86 -19.34
N LYS A 170 -9.17 -11.24 -18.80
CA LYS A 170 -10.17 -11.94 -17.97
C LYS A 170 -11.53 -11.30 -18.15
N GLN A 171 -12.54 -12.11 -18.31
CA GLN A 171 -13.96 -11.74 -18.32
C GLN A 171 -14.84 -12.89 -17.82
#